data_e557f288d2bebae79591be8b9ebbdad8
#
_entry.id   e557f288d2bebae79591be8b9ebbdad8
#
_cell.length_a   1.000
_cell.length_b   1.000
_cell.length_c   1.000
_cell.angle_alpha   90.00
_cell.angle_beta   90.00
_cell.angle_gamma   90.00
#
_symmetry.space_group_name_H-M   'P 1'
#
loop_
_entity.id
_entity.type
_entity.pdbx_description
1 polymer ?
#
loop_
_entity_poly.entity_id
_entity_poly.type
_entity_poly.pdbx_seq_one_letter_code
_entity_poly.pdbx_strand_id
1 'polypeptide(L)'
;MSKKLTRVDIAIFNFCNKKLKCRLLDWIMPIFTHLAGFASVVGICLYFMLFIPSVPGTNILGAIFFAQFSAQSIKFICKRVRPHIKLPDVNIFSKLMQYDPSFPSAHTATITALAGVVTLLHPWAFPLLLPVCALVGLSRI
;
A
#
# COMPACT_ATOMS: atom_id res chain seq x y z
N MET A 1 -11.05 -22.59 2.33
CA MET A 1 -10.81 -22.80 0.88
C MET A 1 -9.67 -21.89 0.42
N SER A 2 -8.52 -22.44 0.08
CA SER A 2 -7.40 -21.68 -0.49
C SER A 2 -7.78 -21.25 -1.91
N LYS A 3 -8.11 -19.98 -2.14
CA LYS A 3 -8.39 -19.49 -3.50
C LYS A 3 -7.14 -19.65 -4.35
N LYS A 4 -7.26 -20.36 -5.47
CA LYS A 4 -6.16 -20.54 -6.43
C LYS A 4 -5.78 -19.19 -7.02
N LEU A 5 -4.48 -18.95 -7.21
CA LEU A 5 -4.01 -17.80 -7.99
C LEU A 5 -4.54 -17.91 -9.42
N THR A 6 -5.05 -16.81 -9.97
CA THR A 6 -5.48 -16.78 -11.37
C THR A 6 -4.27 -16.65 -12.29
N ARG A 7 -4.43 -16.98 -13.57
CA ARG A 7 -3.36 -16.80 -14.59
C ARG A 7 -2.94 -15.32 -14.67
N VAL A 8 -3.89 -14.41 -14.51
CA VAL A 8 -3.66 -12.97 -14.50
C VAL A 8 -2.82 -12.56 -13.28
N ASP A 9 -3.12 -13.08 -12.09
CA ASP A 9 -2.33 -12.81 -10.88
C ASP A 9 -0.86 -13.19 -11.06
N ILE A 10 -0.63 -14.39 -11.63
CA ILE A 10 0.72 -14.91 -11.90
C ILE A 10 1.44 -14.06 -12.96
N ALA A 11 0.73 -13.65 -14.00
CA ALA A 11 1.30 -12.81 -15.06
C ALA A 11 1.72 -11.43 -14.54
N ILE A 12 0.85 -10.76 -13.79
CA ILE A 12 1.13 -9.45 -13.17
C ILE A 12 2.30 -9.58 -12.19
N PHE A 13 2.26 -10.58 -11.31
CA PHE A 13 3.32 -10.81 -10.34
C PHE A 13 4.68 -11.05 -11.03
N ASN A 14 4.73 -11.92 -12.04
CA ASN A 14 5.96 -12.18 -12.79
C ASN A 14 6.45 -10.96 -13.56
N PHE A 15 5.55 -10.15 -14.10
CA PHE A 15 5.92 -8.90 -14.77
C PHE A 15 6.59 -7.94 -13.76
N CYS A 16 5.98 -7.71 -12.61
CA CYS A 16 6.53 -6.82 -11.58
C CYS A 16 7.83 -7.38 -10.99
N ASN A 17 7.88 -8.66 -10.65
CA ASN A 17 9.02 -9.27 -9.96
C ASN A 17 10.22 -9.57 -10.85
N LYS A 18 9.99 -9.83 -12.17
CA LYS A 18 11.07 -10.20 -13.11
C LYS A 18 11.41 -9.10 -14.11
N LYS A 19 10.41 -8.40 -14.68
CA LYS A 19 10.66 -7.39 -15.73
C LYS A 19 10.89 -5.98 -15.18
N LEU A 20 10.20 -5.59 -14.10
CA LEU A 20 10.40 -4.28 -13.50
C LEU A 20 11.53 -4.25 -12.49
N LYS A 21 12.19 -5.39 -12.25
CA LYS A 21 13.34 -5.45 -11.35
C LYS A 21 14.51 -4.64 -11.91
N CYS A 22 14.84 -3.55 -11.23
CA CYS A 22 16.07 -2.81 -11.49
C CYS A 22 16.65 -2.33 -10.15
N ARG A 23 17.96 -2.14 -10.12
CA ARG A 23 18.70 -1.77 -8.89
C ARG A 23 18.16 -0.51 -8.23
N LEU A 24 17.66 0.45 -9.03
CA LEU A 24 17.05 1.68 -8.54
C LEU A 24 15.71 1.40 -7.82
N LEU A 25 14.85 0.60 -8.44
CA LEU A 25 13.57 0.21 -7.82
C LEU A 25 13.79 -0.58 -6.53
N ASP A 26 14.73 -1.51 -6.53
CA ASP A 26 15.06 -2.32 -5.35
C ASP A 26 15.49 -1.44 -4.16
N TRP A 27 16.12 -0.29 -4.43
CA TRP A 27 16.53 0.67 -3.40
C TRP A 27 15.38 1.60 -2.96
N ILE A 28 14.51 2.00 -3.88
CA ILE A 28 13.43 2.96 -3.65
C ILE A 28 12.18 2.29 -3.03
N MET A 29 11.83 1.05 -3.43
CA MET A 29 10.61 0.38 -2.99
C MET A 29 10.47 0.21 -1.47
N PRO A 30 11.53 -0.11 -0.70
CA PRO A 30 11.44 -0.12 0.76
C PRO A 30 11.02 1.21 1.36
N ILE A 31 11.49 2.34 0.79
CA ILE A 31 11.14 3.69 1.25
C ILE A 31 9.64 3.91 1.11
N PHE A 32 9.06 3.61 -0.06
CA PHE A 32 7.61 3.73 -0.29
C PHE A 32 6.79 2.76 0.56
N THR A 33 7.31 1.57 0.83
CA THR A 33 6.67 0.62 1.75
C THR A 33 6.62 1.20 3.17
N HIS A 34 7.72 1.77 3.65
CA HIS A 34 7.78 2.38 4.98
C HIS A 34 6.94 3.66 5.08
N LEU A 35 6.83 4.44 4.00
CA LEU A 35 6.00 5.65 3.96
C LEU A 35 4.53 5.37 4.29
N ALA A 36 4.01 4.21 3.87
CA ALA A 36 2.66 3.76 4.20
C ALA A 36 2.60 2.90 5.47
N GLY A 37 3.71 2.81 6.21
CA GLY A 37 3.80 2.11 7.49
C GLY A 37 3.14 2.91 8.63
N PHE A 38 2.81 2.21 9.72
CA PHE A 38 2.10 2.80 10.87
C PHE A 38 2.80 4.04 11.43
N ALA A 39 4.10 3.97 11.70
CA ALA A 39 4.87 5.07 12.27
C ALA A 39 4.88 6.32 11.37
N SER A 40 5.09 6.13 10.07
CA SER A 40 5.10 7.23 9.09
C SER A 40 3.72 7.88 8.97
N VAL A 41 2.66 7.08 8.95
CA VAL A 41 1.28 7.58 8.89
C VAL A 41 0.93 8.39 10.13
N VAL A 42 1.30 7.94 11.32
CA VAL A 42 1.12 8.70 12.56
C VAL A 42 1.90 10.01 12.51
N GLY A 43 3.16 9.98 12.06
CA GLY A 43 3.97 11.20 11.89
C GLY A 43 3.35 12.19 10.91
N ILE A 44 2.84 11.71 9.77
CA ILE A 44 2.15 12.55 8.78
C ILE A 44 0.87 13.15 9.37
N CYS A 45 0.07 12.38 10.09
CA CYS A 45 -1.14 12.88 10.74
C CYS A 45 -0.82 13.99 11.77
N LEU A 46 0.20 13.76 12.59
CA LEU A 46 0.66 14.76 13.57
C LEU A 46 1.17 16.03 12.89
N TYR A 47 1.92 15.89 11.79
CA TYR A 47 2.40 17.04 11.01
C TYR A 47 1.22 17.89 10.50
N PHE A 48 0.20 17.27 9.89
CA PHE A 48 -0.97 17.99 9.43
C PHE A 48 -1.76 18.64 10.58
N MET A 49 -1.89 17.96 11.71
CA MET A 49 -2.58 18.53 12.88
C MET A 49 -1.88 19.77 13.46
N LEU A 50 -0.55 19.77 13.45
CA LEU A 50 0.23 20.82 14.10
C LEU A 50 0.54 21.99 13.16
N PHE A 51 0.78 21.73 11.88
CA PHE A 51 1.33 22.71 10.95
C PHE A 51 0.40 23.11 9.81
N ILE A 52 -0.64 22.33 9.52
CA ILE A 52 -1.56 22.61 8.42
C ILE A 52 -3.01 22.53 8.91
N PRO A 53 -3.50 23.57 9.61
CA PRO A 53 -4.86 23.59 10.17
C PRO A 53 -5.97 23.49 9.11
N SER A 54 -5.66 23.88 7.85
CA SER A 54 -6.60 23.78 6.71
C SER A 54 -6.95 22.33 6.34
N VAL A 55 -6.14 21.35 6.79
CA VAL A 55 -6.42 19.92 6.63
C VAL A 55 -6.67 19.34 8.02
N PRO A 56 -7.93 19.23 8.48
CA PRO A 56 -8.21 18.70 9.80
C PRO A 56 -7.64 17.29 9.96
N GLY A 57 -6.73 17.11 10.89
CA GLY A 57 -6.12 15.81 11.19
C GLY A 57 -7.14 14.74 11.54
N THR A 58 -8.29 15.15 12.10
CA THR A 58 -9.44 14.27 12.37
C THR A 58 -10.01 13.65 11.09
N ASN A 59 -10.08 14.40 9.98
CA ASN A 59 -10.56 13.89 8.70
C ASN A 59 -9.59 12.85 8.12
N ILE A 60 -8.29 13.11 8.25
CA ILE A 60 -7.24 12.16 7.83
C ILE A 60 -7.33 10.88 8.65
N LEU A 61 -7.41 11.00 9.98
CA LEU A 61 -7.52 9.84 10.88
C LEU A 61 -8.79 9.04 10.60
N GLY A 62 -9.92 9.71 10.41
CA GLY A 62 -11.19 9.08 10.04
C GLY A 62 -11.09 8.31 8.73
N ALA A 63 -10.56 8.92 7.68
CA ALA A 63 -10.39 8.28 6.38
C ALA A 63 -9.46 7.05 6.45
N ILE A 64 -8.35 7.17 7.18
CA ILE A 64 -7.41 6.06 7.39
C ILE A 64 -8.07 4.94 8.18
N PHE A 65 -8.81 5.26 9.25
CA PHE A 65 -9.51 4.27 10.05
C PHE A 65 -10.51 3.48 9.19
N PHE A 66 -11.34 4.15 8.41
CA PHE A 66 -12.30 3.51 7.51
C PHE A 66 -11.60 2.67 6.43
N ALA A 67 -10.51 3.16 5.86
CA ALA A 67 -9.74 2.42 4.87
C ALA A 67 -9.12 1.15 5.46
N GLN A 68 -8.55 1.23 6.66
CA GLN A 68 -7.97 0.08 7.37
C GLN A 68 -9.05 -0.91 7.79
N PHE A 69 -10.14 -0.44 8.36
CA PHE A 69 -11.25 -1.30 8.76
C PHE A 69 -11.82 -2.07 7.56
N SER A 70 -12.08 -1.38 6.45
CA SER A 70 -12.56 -1.98 5.21
C SER A 70 -11.54 -2.99 4.64
N ALA A 71 -10.26 -2.63 4.61
CA ALA A 71 -9.21 -3.52 4.13
C ALA A 71 -9.11 -4.80 4.99
N GLN A 72 -9.17 -4.69 6.31
CA GLN A 72 -9.12 -5.85 7.20
C GLN A 72 -10.37 -6.73 7.08
N SER A 73 -11.56 -6.12 6.97
CA SER A 73 -12.81 -6.85 6.76
C SER A 73 -12.77 -7.65 5.46
N ILE A 74 -12.33 -7.04 4.36
CA ILE A 74 -12.19 -7.72 3.07
C ILE A 74 -11.11 -8.81 3.13
N LYS A 75 -9.99 -8.59 3.82
CA LYS A 75 -8.95 -9.61 4.04
C LYS A 75 -9.52 -10.84 4.75
N PHE A 76 -10.31 -10.62 5.79
CA PHE A 76 -10.94 -11.69 6.57
C PHE A 76 -11.89 -12.53 5.70
N ILE A 77 -12.63 -11.89 4.78
CA ILE A 77 -13.55 -12.56 3.86
C ILE A 77 -12.79 -13.24 2.73
N CYS A 78 -11.86 -12.53 2.08
CA CYS A 78 -11.19 -12.99 0.86
C CYS A 78 -10.15 -14.07 1.11
N LYS A 79 -9.38 -13.98 2.20
CA LYS A 79 -8.31 -14.94 2.58
C LYS A 79 -7.40 -15.34 1.42
N ARG A 80 -7.05 -14.38 0.55
CA ARG A 80 -6.23 -14.64 -0.65
C ARG A 80 -4.78 -14.92 -0.25
N VAL A 81 -4.27 -16.07 -0.68
CA VAL A 81 -2.88 -16.46 -0.42
C VAL A 81 -1.92 -15.59 -1.23
N ARG A 82 -0.77 -15.24 -0.64
CA ARG A 82 0.26 -14.44 -1.32
C ARG A 82 0.96 -15.25 -2.41
N PRO A 83 1.27 -14.63 -3.57
CA PRO A 83 1.92 -15.32 -4.69
C PRO A 83 3.26 -15.97 -4.30
N HIS A 84 4.07 -15.31 -3.50
CA HIS A 84 5.40 -15.83 -3.09
C HIS A 84 5.34 -17.13 -2.26
N ILE A 85 4.20 -17.45 -1.63
CA ILE A 85 4.03 -18.72 -0.88
C ILE A 85 3.82 -19.90 -1.84
N LYS A 86 3.34 -19.62 -3.06
CA LYS A 86 2.95 -20.65 -4.03
C LYS A 86 3.85 -20.77 -5.25
N LEU A 87 4.64 -19.76 -5.53
CA LEU A 87 5.51 -19.73 -6.70
C LEU A 87 6.96 -20.02 -6.28
N PRO A 88 7.66 -20.94 -6.96
CA PRO A 88 9.10 -21.12 -6.81
C PRO A 88 9.86 -19.92 -7.40
N ASP A 89 11.06 -19.67 -6.95
CA ASP A 89 12.01 -18.66 -7.47
C ASP A 89 11.50 -17.22 -7.43
N VAL A 90 10.93 -16.82 -6.28
CA VAL A 90 10.50 -15.45 -6.05
C VAL A 90 11.59 -14.69 -5.29
N ASN A 91 11.97 -13.53 -5.85
CA ASN A 91 12.84 -12.59 -5.15
C ASN A 91 12.03 -11.87 -4.07
N ILE A 92 12.21 -12.26 -2.82
CA ILE A 92 11.60 -11.59 -1.67
C ILE A 92 12.62 -10.59 -1.12
N PHE A 93 12.32 -9.30 -1.21
CA PHE A 93 13.20 -8.23 -0.73
C PHE A 93 13.22 -8.09 0.79
N SER A 94 12.18 -8.57 1.47
CA SER A 94 12.05 -8.51 2.93
C SER A 94 12.20 -9.90 3.54
N LYS A 95 13.14 -10.06 4.48
CA LYS A 95 13.25 -11.26 5.33
C LYS A 95 12.01 -11.50 6.22
N LEU A 96 11.11 -10.55 6.31
CA LEU A 96 9.84 -10.65 7.01
C LEU A 96 8.81 -11.32 6.11
N MET A 97 8.75 -12.62 6.16
CA MET A 97 7.65 -13.39 5.55
C MET A 97 6.32 -12.94 6.16
N GLN A 98 5.52 -12.22 5.37
CA GLN A 98 4.18 -11.85 5.77
C GLN A 98 3.22 -12.99 5.42
N TYR A 99 2.62 -13.58 6.45
CA TYR A 99 1.65 -14.67 6.31
C TYR A 99 0.19 -14.20 6.22
N ASP A 100 -0.05 -12.89 6.41
CA ASP A 100 -1.38 -12.32 6.31
C ASP A 100 -1.92 -12.35 4.87
N PRO A 101 -3.26 -12.36 4.66
CA PRO A 101 -3.86 -12.37 3.32
C PRO A 101 -3.33 -11.26 2.42
N SER A 102 -3.13 -11.57 1.12
CA SER A 102 -2.51 -10.65 0.16
C SER A 102 -3.41 -9.51 -0.28
N PHE A 103 -4.73 -9.66 -0.21
CA PHE A 103 -5.68 -8.70 -0.77
C PHE A 103 -6.80 -8.35 0.23
N PRO A 104 -7.17 -7.09 0.30
CA PRO A 104 -6.50 -5.91 -0.26
C PRO A 104 -5.25 -5.51 0.53
N SER A 105 -4.40 -4.65 -0.07
CA SER A 105 -3.21 -4.13 0.61
C SER A 105 -3.59 -3.02 1.59
N ALA A 106 -3.36 -3.23 2.88
CA ALA A 106 -3.60 -2.23 3.91
C ALA A 106 -2.74 -0.96 3.72
N HIS A 107 -1.48 -1.11 3.31
CA HIS A 107 -0.59 0.02 3.02
C HIS A 107 -1.13 0.89 1.87
N THR A 108 -1.55 0.24 0.77
CA THR A 108 -2.14 0.96 -0.36
C THR A 108 -3.43 1.66 0.04
N ALA A 109 -4.30 1.00 0.80
CA ALA A 109 -5.54 1.60 1.30
C ALA A 109 -5.27 2.85 2.15
N THR A 110 -4.30 2.77 3.07
CA THR A 110 -3.91 3.90 3.94
C THR A 110 -3.40 5.10 3.14
N ILE A 111 -2.44 4.88 2.25
CA ILE A 111 -1.84 6.02 1.50
C ILE A 111 -2.85 6.64 0.53
N THR A 112 -3.73 5.82 -0.05
CA THR A 112 -4.79 6.31 -0.95
C THR A 112 -5.84 7.11 -0.17
N ALA A 113 -6.21 6.70 1.03
CA ALA A 113 -7.13 7.45 1.89
C ALA A 113 -6.53 8.80 2.30
N LEU A 114 -5.27 8.82 2.72
CA LEU A 114 -4.53 10.05 3.04
C LEU A 114 -4.49 10.99 1.83
N ALA A 115 -4.07 10.47 0.66
CA ALA A 115 -3.99 11.24 -0.58
C ALA A 115 -5.36 11.77 -1.00
N GLY A 116 -6.42 10.99 -0.82
CA GLY A 116 -7.79 11.39 -1.10
C GLY A 116 -8.23 12.61 -0.29
N VAL A 117 -8.03 12.59 1.04
CA VAL A 117 -8.36 13.73 1.91
C VAL A 117 -7.56 14.97 1.52
N VAL A 118 -6.24 14.83 1.31
CA VAL A 118 -5.40 15.97 0.92
C VAL A 118 -5.83 16.54 -0.43
N THR A 119 -6.16 15.69 -1.40
CA THR A 119 -6.60 16.12 -2.73
C THR A 119 -7.97 16.82 -2.72
N LEU A 120 -8.89 16.35 -1.86
CA LEU A 120 -10.20 17.01 -1.71
C LEU A 120 -10.07 18.45 -1.20
N LEU A 121 -9.12 18.71 -0.34
CA LEU A 121 -8.86 20.04 0.24
C LEU A 121 -7.90 20.87 -0.62
N HIS A 122 -6.97 20.20 -1.30
CA HIS A 122 -5.94 20.80 -2.15
C HIS A 122 -5.85 20.07 -3.49
N PRO A 123 -6.74 20.34 -4.46
CA PRO A 123 -6.82 19.62 -5.75
C PRO A 123 -5.51 19.63 -6.55
N TRP A 124 -4.69 20.65 -6.40
CA TRP A 124 -3.37 20.75 -7.04
C TRP A 124 -2.39 19.66 -6.58
N ALA A 125 -2.62 19.03 -5.42
CA ALA A 125 -1.78 17.95 -4.91
C ALA A 125 -2.00 16.62 -5.64
N PHE A 126 -3.10 16.45 -6.36
CA PHE A 126 -3.45 15.19 -7.05
C PHE A 126 -2.33 14.66 -7.96
N PRO A 127 -1.76 15.44 -8.89
CA PRO A 127 -0.73 14.94 -9.80
C PRO A 127 0.55 14.52 -9.08
N LEU A 128 0.81 15.03 -7.87
CA LEU A 128 1.97 14.64 -7.05
C LEU A 128 1.68 13.38 -6.22
N LEU A 129 0.47 13.24 -5.70
CA LEU A 129 0.10 12.12 -4.82
C LEU A 129 -0.23 10.85 -5.59
N LEU A 130 -0.76 10.96 -6.80
CA LEU A 130 -1.10 9.81 -7.63
C LEU A 130 0.10 8.88 -7.90
N PRO A 131 1.27 9.37 -8.34
CA PRO A 131 2.47 8.53 -8.50
C PRO A 131 2.92 7.87 -7.19
N VAL A 132 2.82 8.57 -6.06
CA VAL A 132 3.18 8.02 -4.74
C VAL A 132 2.28 6.83 -4.39
N CYS A 133 0.97 6.97 -4.57
CA CYS A 133 0.02 5.88 -4.35
C CYS A 133 0.31 4.68 -5.26
N ALA A 134 0.63 4.94 -6.54
CA ALA A 134 0.97 3.90 -7.50
C ALA A 134 2.26 3.17 -7.10
N LEU A 135 3.31 3.89 -6.68
CA LEU A 135 4.57 3.30 -6.22
C LEU A 135 4.39 2.48 -4.94
N VAL A 136 3.59 2.97 -3.98
CA VAL A 136 3.24 2.16 -2.79
C VAL A 136 2.48 0.90 -3.21
N GLY A 137 1.52 1.02 -4.14
CA GLY A 137 0.81 -0.16 -4.67
C GLY A 137 1.76 -1.18 -5.29
N LEU A 138 2.69 -0.73 -6.14
CA LEU A 138 3.72 -1.57 -6.77
C LEU A 138 4.65 -2.22 -5.75
N SER A 139 5.04 -1.50 -4.69
CA SER A 139 5.93 -2.03 -3.64
C SER A 139 5.32 -3.20 -2.85
N ARG A 140 4.03 -3.46 -3.03
CA ARG A 140 3.27 -4.51 -2.32
C ARG A 140 2.92 -5.72 -3.20
N ILE A 141 3.36 -5.72 -4.46
CA ILE A 141 3.24 -6.85 -5.40
C ILE A 141 4.49 -7.74 -5.32
#